data_e70378a82230e4b67279b6a566f8bd10
#
_entry.id   e70378a82230e4b67279b6a566f8bd10
#
_cell.length_a   1.000
_cell.length_b   1.000
_cell.length_c   1.000
_cell.angle_alpha   90.00
_cell.angle_beta   90.00
_cell.angle_gamma   90.00
#
_symmetry.space_group_name_H-M   'P 1'
#
loop_
_entity.id
_entity.type
_entity.pdbx_description
1 polymer ?
#
loop_
_entity_poly.entity_id
_entity_poly.type
_entity_poly.pdbx_seq_one_letter_code
_entity_poly.pdbx_strand_id
1 'polypeptide(L)'
;VHQRIGFVVGAVTFSMSVLASPTLAAPSTLVGSDHEPIEVQRVQQGTATPPQQTAPTRPLIAVAHRGAAGTAPENTLAAIDEGHRLGAETVEIDVQLTSDEEIVLMHDTTLERTTDVTEVFPDRAPYDVGDFTLEEIERLDAGSAFDQEFAGEPVPTLREALDRLQEHEMNLLLEVKEPSLYPGIEHQISVELARSPYWLVPNAPDEPHRLVVQSFDWESTEHSKSLLPSVPHGLLGQVPKDRIADYDWAQMINPDHESIDADYVAAVQSAGLEIMPYTINEADGMWHVLEMGVDGFITDFPETGQRAIAEFLEGRADLAADEESEGSEESVELAS
;
A
#
# COMPACT_ATOMS: atom_id res chain seq x y z
N VAL A 1 -14.69 -62.20 1.54
CA VAL A 1 -14.58 -61.98 0.09
C VAL A 1 -13.80 -60.73 -0.14
N HIS A 2 -12.49 -60.90 -0.49
CA HIS A 2 -11.56 -59.79 -0.76
C HIS A 2 -11.64 -59.41 -2.24
N GLN A 3 -11.87 -58.18 -2.57
CA GLN A 3 -11.57 -57.66 -3.92
C GLN A 3 -10.51 -56.57 -3.80
N ARG A 4 -9.34 -56.84 -4.39
CA ARG A 4 -8.26 -55.87 -4.61
C ARG A 4 -8.53 -55.15 -5.93
N ILE A 5 -8.56 -53.84 -5.93
CA ILE A 5 -8.56 -53.02 -7.13
C ILE A 5 -7.15 -52.44 -7.28
N GLY A 6 -6.50 -52.81 -8.40
CA GLY A 6 -5.15 -52.36 -8.73
C GLY A 6 -5.21 -50.99 -9.41
N PHE A 7 -4.31 -50.08 -8.99
CA PHE A 7 -4.05 -48.81 -9.69
C PHE A 7 -3.02 -49.03 -10.78
N VAL A 8 -3.36 -48.60 -11.99
CA VAL A 8 -2.45 -48.52 -13.14
C VAL A 8 -1.87 -47.10 -13.15
N VAL A 9 -0.54 -46.99 -12.95
CA VAL A 9 0.21 -45.75 -13.10
C VAL A 9 0.61 -45.61 -14.56
N GLY A 10 0.04 -44.65 -15.26
CA GLY A 10 0.45 -44.27 -16.61
C GLY A 10 1.53 -43.17 -16.55
N ALA A 11 2.75 -43.52 -16.97
CA ALA A 11 3.82 -42.57 -17.15
C ALA A 11 3.67 -41.84 -18.49
N VAL A 12 3.53 -40.52 -18.45
CA VAL A 12 3.57 -39.68 -19.65
C VAL A 12 4.98 -39.10 -19.78
N THR A 13 5.70 -39.53 -20.79
CA THR A 13 7.03 -39.00 -21.15
C THR A 13 6.84 -37.82 -22.10
N PHE A 14 7.29 -36.65 -21.70
CA PHE A 14 7.42 -35.47 -22.57
C PHE A 14 8.78 -35.52 -23.28
N SER A 15 8.76 -35.61 -24.63
CA SER A 15 9.96 -35.44 -25.46
C SER A 15 10.17 -33.95 -25.76
N MET A 16 11.30 -33.42 -25.32
CA MET A 16 11.79 -32.11 -25.75
C MET A 16 12.47 -32.22 -27.11
N SER A 17 11.91 -31.54 -28.12
CA SER A 17 12.57 -31.35 -29.43
C SER A 17 13.38 -30.06 -29.39
N VAL A 18 14.70 -30.21 -29.51
CA VAL A 18 15.65 -29.12 -29.69
C VAL A 18 15.66 -28.73 -31.17
N LEU A 19 15.24 -27.49 -31.47
CA LEU A 19 15.39 -26.91 -32.81
C LEU A 19 16.71 -26.14 -32.87
N ALA A 20 17.63 -26.60 -33.74
CA ALA A 20 18.89 -25.96 -34.04
C ALA A 20 18.69 -24.79 -35.03
N SER A 21 19.26 -23.62 -34.75
CA SER A 21 19.32 -22.49 -35.65
C SER A 21 20.44 -22.63 -36.69
N PRO A 22 20.25 -22.23 -37.94
CA PRO A 22 21.30 -22.28 -38.93
C PRO A 22 22.21 -21.04 -38.87
N THR A 23 23.51 -21.30 -38.88
CA THR A 23 24.60 -20.31 -39.00
C THR A 23 24.66 -19.86 -40.48
N LEU A 24 24.58 -18.56 -40.73
CA LEU A 24 24.88 -17.95 -42.05
C LEU A 24 26.30 -17.48 -42.07
N ALA A 25 27.08 -17.99 -43.02
CA ALA A 25 28.45 -17.60 -43.32
C ALA A 25 28.52 -16.31 -44.13
N ALA A 26 29.52 -15.47 -43.81
CA ALA A 26 29.86 -14.27 -44.53
C ALA A 26 30.72 -14.62 -45.76
N PRO A 27 30.66 -13.89 -46.89
CA PRO A 27 31.68 -13.89 -47.91
C PRO A 27 32.61 -12.70 -47.75
N SER A 28 33.88 -13.00 -48.01
CA SER A 28 35.04 -12.09 -48.01
C SER A 28 35.19 -11.35 -49.35
N THR A 29 35.77 -10.13 -49.21
CA THR A 29 36.65 -9.41 -50.16
C THR A 29 36.11 -8.83 -51.48
N LEU A 30 36.31 -7.49 -51.65
CA LEU A 30 37.08 -6.89 -52.77
C LEU A 30 37.46 -5.42 -52.47
N VAL A 31 38.71 -5.17 -52.39
CA VAL A 31 39.68 -4.19 -52.88
C VAL A 31 39.15 -2.87 -53.45
N GLY A 32 39.60 -1.75 -52.82
CA GLY A 32 40.27 -0.62 -53.39
C GLY A 32 39.45 0.48 -54.09
N SER A 33 39.49 1.68 -53.53
CA SER A 33 39.91 2.88 -54.27
C SER A 33 39.97 4.09 -53.31
N ASP A 34 41.00 4.88 -53.52
CA ASP A 34 41.39 6.12 -52.85
C ASP A 34 40.28 7.16 -52.87
N HIS A 35 39.86 7.69 -51.73
CA HIS A 35 39.24 8.99 -51.60
C HIS A 35 39.76 9.69 -50.35
N GLU A 36 40.18 10.93 -50.51
CA GLU A 36 40.67 11.87 -49.52
C GLU A 36 39.65 12.07 -48.37
N PRO A 37 40.08 12.38 -47.17
CA PRO A 37 39.19 12.59 -46.03
C PRO A 37 38.45 13.91 -46.15
N ILE A 38 37.14 13.85 -46.25
CA ILE A 38 36.25 15.00 -46.06
C ILE A 38 36.26 15.33 -44.58
N GLU A 39 36.76 16.49 -44.22
CA GLU A 39 36.70 17.06 -42.87
C GLU A 39 35.25 17.39 -42.51
N VAL A 40 34.57 16.47 -41.81
CA VAL A 40 33.25 16.72 -41.29
C VAL A 40 33.38 17.60 -40.05
N GLN A 41 33.04 18.89 -40.21
CA GLN A 41 32.85 19.79 -39.07
C GLN A 41 31.85 19.18 -38.08
N ARG A 42 32.33 18.83 -36.88
CA ARG A 42 31.50 18.43 -35.75
C ARG A 42 30.62 19.60 -35.33
N VAL A 43 29.38 19.61 -35.79
CA VAL A 43 28.34 20.45 -35.21
C VAL A 43 28.17 19.94 -33.75
N GLN A 44 28.55 20.77 -32.79
CA GLN A 44 28.23 20.53 -31.38
C GLN A 44 26.71 20.56 -31.28
N GLN A 45 26.09 19.38 -31.29
CA GLN A 45 24.71 19.23 -30.82
C GLN A 45 24.73 19.52 -29.32
N GLY A 46 24.17 20.68 -28.96
CA GLY A 46 23.84 20.96 -27.57
C GLY A 46 23.01 19.81 -27.04
N THR A 47 23.47 19.20 -25.96
CA THR A 47 22.70 18.22 -25.21
C THR A 47 21.50 18.94 -24.63
N ALA A 48 20.39 18.99 -25.36
CA ALA A 48 19.11 19.28 -24.78
C ALA A 48 18.85 18.11 -23.78
N THR A 49 18.87 18.41 -22.50
CA THR A 49 18.37 17.51 -21.46
C THR A 49 16.95 17.17 -21.88
N PRO A 50 16.59 15.87 -22.05
CA PRO A 50 15.19 15.53 -22.30
C PRO A 50 14.36 16.10 -21.17
N PRO A 51 13.15 16.63 -21.45
CA PRO A 51 12.25 17.05 -20.39
C PRO A 51 12.09 15.87 -19.44
N GLN A 52 12.45 16.06 -18.16
CA GLN A 52 12.05 15.13 -17.11
C GLN A 52 10.53 15.07 -17.17
N GLN A 53 9.98 13.95 -17.65
CA GLN A 53 8.61 13.62 -17.38
C GLN A 53 8.56 13.44 -15.87
N THR A 54 8.07 14.45 -15.16
CA THR A 54 7.62 14.27 -13.79
C THR A 54 6.53 13.21 -13.86
N ALA A 55 6.76 12.05 -13.23
CA ALA A 55 5.71 11.09 -13.04
C ALA A 55 4.51 11.83 -12.42
N PRO A 56 3.26 11.51 -12.81
CA PRO A 56 2.10 12.14 -12.19
C PRO A 56 2.21 11.89 -10.68
N THR A 57 2.30 12.96 -9.92
CA THR A 57 2.30 12.87 -8.45
C THR A 57 0.88 12.55 -8.02
N ARG A 58 0.71 11.47 -7.26
CA ARG A 58 -0.57 11.16 -6.63
C ARG A 58 -0.98 12.28 -5.68
N PRO A 59 -2.28 12.48 -5.42
CA PRO A 59 -2.70 13.47 -4.44
C PRO A 59 -2.21 13.11 -3.04
N LEU A 60 -1.95 14.12 -2.22
CA LEU A 60 -1.76 13.93 -0.79
C LEU A 60 -3.03 13.34 -0.17
N ILE A 61 -2.89 12.32 0.67
CA ILE A 61 -4.03 11.66 1.32
C ILE A 61 -3.83 11.54 2.84
N ALA A 62 -4.93 11.67 3.59
CA ALA A 62 -5.03 11.26 4.98
C ALA A 62 -5.78 9.93 5.02
N VAL A 63 -5.05 8.84 5.33
CA VAL A 63 -5.60 7.50 5.43
C VAL A 63 -6.29 7.33 6.78
N ALA A 64 -7.53 6.85 6.76
CA ALA A 64 -8.31 6.58 7.97
C ALA A 64 -7.83 5.27 8.62
N HIS A 65 -7.06 5.38 9.71
CA HIS A 65 -6.46 4.28 10.45
C HIS A 65 -7.53 3.41 11.10
N ARG A 66 -7.57 2.12 10.76
CA ARG A 66 -8.55 1.12 11.22
C ARG A 66 -10.01 1.57 11.01
N GLY A 67 -10.25 2.30 9.93
CA GLY A 67 -11.45 3.09 9.76
C GLY A 67 -11.24 4.51 10.30
N ALA A 68 -12.18 5.06 11.08
CA ALA A 68 -11.98 6.32 11.80
C ALA A 68 -11.85 6.03 13.30
N ALA A 69 -10.76 5.36 13.72
CA ALA A 69 -10.59 4.80 15.06
C ALA A 69 -10.66 5.84 16.20
N GLY A 70 -10.49 7.12 15.90
CA GLY A 70 -10.68 8.20 16.87
C GLY A 70 -12.14 8.53 17.18
N THR A 71 -13.10 8.05 16.37
CA THR A 71 -14.53 8.40 16.48
C THR A 71 -15.49 7.21 16.36
N ALA A 72 -14.98 6.02 16.00
CA ALA A 72 -15.74 4.78 15.91
C ALA A 72 -14.87 3.57 16.33
N PRO A 73 -15.45 2.41 16.68
CA PRO A 73 -14.67 1.25 17.10
C PRO A 73 -13.77 0.73 15.98
N GLU A 74 -12.46 0.68 16.25
CA GLU A 74 -11.42 0.28 15.27
C GLU A 74 -11.72 -1.06 14.58
N ASN A 75 -11.35 -1.19 13.30
CA ASN A 75 -11.48 -2.43 12.54
C ASN A 75 -12.91 -3.00 12.48
N THR A 76 -13.93 -2.13 12.46
CA THR A 76 -15.34 -2.49 12.29
C THR A 76 -15.94 -1.87 11.04
N LEU A 77 -17.12 -2.36 10.62
CA LEU A 77 -17.84 -1.73 9.52
C LEU A 77 -18.32 -0.33 9.90
N ALA A 78 -18.68 -0.11 11.17
CA ALA A 78 -19.03 1.21 11.69
C ALA A 78 -17.87 2.22 11.54
N ALA A 79 -16.63 1.80 11.78
CA ALA A 79 -15.45 2.67 11.59
C ALA A 79 -15.17 2.97 10.11
N ILE A 80 -15.41 2.02 9.20
CA ILE A 80 -15.33 2.23 7.75
C ILE A 80 -16.39 3.25 7.31
N ASP A 81 -17.64 3.08 7.74
CA ASP A 81 -18.75 4.00 7.45
C ASP A 81 -18.46 5.41 7.97
N GLU A 82 -17.91 5.52 9.18
CA GLU A 82 -17.53 6.79 9.76
C GLU A 82 -16.37 7.44 8.98
N GLY A 83 -15.36 6.67 8.57
CA GLY A 83 -14.28 7.16 7.70
C GLY A 83 -14.83 7.77 6.40
N HIS A 84 -15.76 7.07 5.74
CA HIS A 84 -16.46 7.57 4.56
C HIS A 84 -17.23 8.88 4.86
N ARG A 85 -17.99 8.90 5.95
CA ARG A 85 -18.76 10.08 6.37
C ARG A 85 -17.87 11.32 6.62
N LEU A 86 -16.66 11.09 7.13
CA LEU A 86 -15.64 12.11 7.40
C LEU A 86 -14.79 12.48 6.18
N GLY A 87 -15.10 11.90 5.00
CA GLY A 87 -14.47 12.23 3.72
C GLY A 87 -13.14 11.55 3.43
N ALA A 88 -12.80 10.48 4.16
CA ALA A 88 -11.62 9.69 3.83
C ALA A 88 -11.81 8.96 2.47
N GLU A 89 -10.81 9.06 1.60
CA GLU A 89 -10.78 8.34 0.32
C GLU A 89 -10.13 6.96 0.45
N THR A 90 -9.32 6.77 1.48
CA THR A 90 -8.58 5.52 1.75
C THR A 90 -8.74 5.15 3.22
N VAL A 91 -9.03 3.89 3.48
CA VAL A 91 -9.09 3.30 4.83
C VAL A 91 -7.96 2.31 4.98
N GLU A 92 -7.35 2.29 6.14
CA GLU A 92 -6.45 1.23 6.57
C GLU A 92 -7.20 0.26 7.48
N ILE A 93 -6.95 -1.06 7.32
CA ILE A 93 -7.47 -2.12 8.19
C ILE A 93 -6.40 -3.19 8.43
N ASP A 94 -6.51 -3.85 9.60
CA ASP A 94 -5.63 -4.94 10.02
C ASP A 94 -6.33 -6.29 9.85
N VAL A 95 -5.63 -7.32 9.34
CA VAL A 95 -6.22 -8.65 9.19
C VAL A 95 -5.39 -9.75 9.84
N GLN A 96 -6.11 -10.75 10.38
CA GLN A 96 -5.57 -11.97 10.96
C GLN A 96 -6.45 -13.17 10.56
N LEU A 97 -5.99 -14.42 10.84
CA LEU A 97 -6.77 -15.63 10.59
C LEU A 97 -7.38 -16.21 11.88
N THR A 98 -8.59 -16.69 11.75
CA THR A 98 -9.26 -17.55 12.71
C THR A 98 -8.69 -18.98 12.68
N SER A 99 -9.07 -19.83 13.64
CA SER A 99 -8.65 -21.25 13.70
C SER A 99 -9.17 -22.09 12.52
N ASP A 100 -10.23 -21.66 11.86
CA ASP A 100 -10.83 -22.27 10.66
C ASP A 100 -10.45 -21.53 9.38
N GLU A 101 -9.34 -20.74 9.42
CA GLU A 101 -8.71 -20.07 8.28
C GLU A 101 -9.56 -19.00 7.61
N GLU A 102 -10.53 -18.40 8.30
CA GLU A 102 -11.26 -17.23 7.82
C GLU A 102 -10.52 -15.94 8.18
N ILE A 103 -10.57 -14.93 7.30
CA ILE A 103 -9.86 -13.67 7.51
C ILE A 103 -10.79 -12.68 8.22
N VAL A 104 -10.39 -12.21 9.40
CA VAL A 104 -11.13 -11.24 10.22
C VAL A 104 -10.32 -9.97 10.42
N LEU A 105 -11.02 -8.86 10.70
CA LEU A 105 -10.38 -7.59 11.02
C LEU A 105 -10.05 -7.52 12.52
N MET A 106 -8.77 -7.47 12.84
CA MET A 106 -8.29 -7.35 14.23
C MET A 106 -6.85 -6.86 14.25
N HIS A 107 -6.57 -5.83 15.08
CA HIS A 107 -5.21 -5.33 15.24
C HIS A 107 -4.37 -6.18 16.18
N ASP A 108 -4.86 -6.38 17.42
CA ASP A 108 -4.12 -7.13 18.45
C ASP A 108 -4.18 -8.63 18.14
N THR A 109 -3.16 -9.37 18.55
CA THR A 109 -3.17 -10.84 18.42
C THR A 109 -4.19 -11.51 19.32
N THR A 110 -4.78 -10.77 20.27
CA THR A 110 -5.84 -11.22 21.17
C THR A 110 -7.11 -10.38 21.03
N LEU A 111 -8.25 -10.96 21.37
CA LEU A 111 -9.58 -10.35 21.25
C LEU A 111 -9.95 -9.45 22.44
N GLU A 112 -9.13 -9.39 23.51
CA GLU A 112 -9.53 -8.85 24.83
C GLU A 112 -9.79 -7.33 24.83
N ARG A 113 -8.97 -6.55 24.11
CA ARG A 113 -9.01 -5.09 24.21
C ARG A 113 -10.24 -4.47 23.53
N THR A 114 -10.65 -5.05 22.43
CA THR A 114 -11.69 -4.48 21.57
C THR A 114 -12.98 -5.27 21.54
N THR A 115 -13.07 -6.40 22.28
CA THR A 115 -14.29 -7.21 22.33
C THR A 115 -14.66 -7.62 23.76
N ASP A 116 -15.87 -8.16 23.91
CA ASP A 116 -16.38 -8.75 25.16
C ASP A 116 -15.99 -10.24 25.34
N VAL A 117 -14.92 -10.71 24.68
CA VAL A 117 -14.50 -12.13 24.68
C VAL A 117 -14.35 -12.72 26.07
N THR A 118 -13.88 -11.93 27.04
CA THR A 118 -13.71 -12.38 28.44
C THR A 118 -15.03 -12.68 29.14
N GLU A 119 -16.12 -12.05 28.70
CA GLU A 119 -17.48 -12.28 29.19
C GLU A 119 -18.15 -13.45 28.47
N VAL A 120 -18.01 -13.53 27.14
CA VAL A 120 -18.62 -14.57 26.30
C VAL A 120 -17.91 -15.92 26.48
N PHE A 121 -16.59 -15.91 26.66
CA PHE A 121 -15.74 -17.11 26.78
C PHE A 121 -14.79 -17.04 27.99
N PRO A 122 -15.28 -16.96 29.23
CA PRO A 122 -14.48 -16.64 30.42
C PRO A 122 -13.34 -17.62 30.74
N ASP A 123 -13.39 -18.86 30.23
CA ASP A 123 -12.42 -19.93 30.50
C ASP A 123 -11.48 -20.21 29.30
N ARG A 124 -11.43 -19.32 28.30
CA ARG A 124 -10.70 -19.54 27.02
C ARG A 124 -9.39 -18.74 26.88
N ALA A 125 -8.92 -18.03 27.94
CA ALA A 125 -7.63 -17.30 27.87
C ALA A 125 -6.51 -18.20 27.31
N PRO A 126 -5.58 -17.66 26.50
CA PRO A 126 -5.22 -16.23 26.35
C PRO A 126 -6.01 -15.43 25.30
N TYR A 127 -7.06 -15.94 24.71
CA TYR A 127 -7.94 -15.30 23.75
C TYR A 127 -7.26 -14.90 22.41
N ASP A 128 -6.25 -15.66 21.99
CA ASP A 128 -5.59 -15.45 20.71
C ASP A 128 -6.60 -15.61 19.57
N VAL A 129 -6.58 -14.70 18.58
CA VAL A 129 -7.51 -14.70 17.42
C VAL A 129 -7.51 -16.07 16.74
N GLY A 130 -6.33 -16.65 16.52
CA GLY A 130 -6.15 -17.95 15.88
C GLY A 130 -6.68 -19.17 16.67
N ASP A 131 -7.14 -19.00 17.93
CA ASP A 131 -7.73 -20.06 18.74
C ASP A 131 -9.26 -20.12 18.62
N PHE A 132 -9.88 -19.15 17.93
CA PHE A 132 -11.34 -19.04 17.75
C PHE A 132 -11.74 -19.28 16.32
N THR A 133 -12.87 -19.97 16.12
CA THR A 133 -13.50 -20.07 14.78
C THR A 133 -14.26 -18.78 14.46
N LEU A 134 -14.57 -18.57 13.18
CA LEU A 134 -15.40 -17.44 12.76
C LEU A 134 -16.75 -17.44 13.48
N GLU A 135 -17.43 -18.61 13.59
CA GLU A 135 -18.72 -18.75 14.32
C GLU A 135 -18.60 -18.29 15.79
N GLU A 136 -17.46 -18.49 16.43
CA GLU A 136 -17.23 -18.01 17.79
C GLU A 136 -16.96 -16.50 17.83
N ILE A 137 -16.20 -15.96 16.89
CA ILE A 137 -15.89 -14.53 16.78
C ILE A 137 -17.14 -13.70 16.42
N GLU A 138 -18.02 -14.20 15.58
CA GLU A 138 -19.31 -13.56 15.24
C GLU A 138 -20.25 -13.34 16.45
N ARG A 139 -19.97 -13.99 17.58
CA ARG A 139 -20.74 -13.81 18.82
C ARG A 139 -20.26 -12.67 19.69
N LEU A 140 -19.12 -12.06 19.35
CA LEU A 140 -18.48 -11.01 20.13
C LEU A 140 -19.04 -9.63 19.76
N ASP A 141 -19.07 -8.76 20.75
CA ASP A 141 -19.35 -7.33 20.60
C ASP A 141 -18.03 -6.57 20.56
N ALA A 142 -17.69 -6.01 19.40
CA ALA A 142 -16.50 -5.19 19.15
C ALA A 142 -16.77 -3.68 19.28
N GLY A 143 -18.01 -3.29 19.54
CA GLY A 143 -18.43 -1.87 19.60
C GLY A 143 -18.47 -1.33 21.03
N SER A 144 -19.03 -2.07 21.99
CA SER A 144 -19.22 -1.60 23.36
C SER A 144 -17.94 -1.24 24.09
N ALA A 145 -16.79 -1.81 23.67
CA ALA A 145 -15.48 -1.48 24.25
C ALA A 145 -15.07 -0.02 23.91
N PHE A 146 -15.55 0.53 22.79
CA PHE A 146 -15.34 1.91 22.38
C PHE A 146 -16.39 2.84 23.02
N ASP A 147 -17.66 2.64 22.70
CA ASP A 147 -18.79 3.36 23.29
C ASP A 147 -20.06 2.52 23.22
N GLN A 148 -20.97 2.69 24.22
CA GLN A 148 -22.25 1.98 24.28
C GLN A 148 -23.18 2.26 23.10
N GLU A 149 -23.00 3.35 22.36
CA GLU A 149 -23.76 3.62 21.14
C GLU A 149 -23.49 2.59 20.04
N PHE A 150 -22.31 1.95 20.05
CA PHE A 150 -21.91 0.90 19.11
C PHE A 150 -22.16 -0.53 19.65
N ALA A 151 -22.93 -0.67 20.74
CA ALA A 151 -23.17 -1.98 21.33
C ALA A 151 -23.75 -2.97 20.31
N GLY A 152 -23.12 -4.14 20.20
CA GLY A 152 -23.50 -5.20 19.28
C GLY A 152 -22.85 -5.09 17.89
N GLU A 153 -21.90 -4.18 17.68
CA GLU A 153 -21.09 -4.14 16.46
C GLU A 153 -20.20 -5.40 16.39
N PRO A 154 -20.28 -6.21 15.32
CA PRO A 154 -19.51 -7.45 15.22
C PRO A 154 -18.06 -7.18 14.79
N VAL A 155 -17.18 -8.16 15.01
CA VAL A 155 -15.90 -8.25 14.33
C VAL A 155 -16.15 -8.66 12.88
N PRO A 156 -15.80 -7.84 11.87
CA PRO A 156 -16.10 -8.16 10.47
C PRO A 156 -15.06 -9.10 9.86
N THR A 157 -15.48 -9.82 8.84
CA THR A 157 -14.57 -10.53 7.93
C THR A 157 -13.95 -9.57 6.91
N LEU A 158 -12.81 -9.95 6.31
CA LEU A 158 -12.21 -9.19 5.20
C LEU A 158 -13.22 -9.02 4.04
N ARG A 159 -14.03 -10.05 3.76
CA ARG A 159 -15.05 -9.98 2.71
C ARG A 159 -16.04 -8.84 2.95
N GLU A 160 -16.61 -8.78 4.15
CA GLU A 160 -17.59 -7.74 4.51
C GLU A 160 -16.96 -6.35 4.43
N ALA A 161 -15.69 -6.21 4.85
CA ALA A 161 -14.96 -4.95 4.73
C ALA A 161 -14.71 -4.57 3.26
N LEU A 162 -14.28 -5.52 2.41
CA LEU A 162 -14.07 -5.28 0.98
C LEU A 162 -15.36 -4.87 0.26
N ASP A 163 -16.49 -5.52 0.58
CA ASP A 163 -17.79 -5.19 0.01
C ASP A 163 -18.23 -3.79 0.46
N ARG A 164 -18.07 -3.43 1.76
CA ARG A 164 -18.41 -2.12 2.31
C ARG A 164 -17.57 -1.00 1.71
N LEU A 165 -16.25 -1.19 1.60
CA LEU A 165 -15.34 -0.21 0.98
C LEU A 165 -15.65 -0.01 -0.50
N GLN A 166 -15.97 -1.09 -1.23
CA GLN A 166 -16.39 -0.99 -2.63
C GLN A 166 -17.74 -0.25 -2.77
N GLU A 167 -18.69 -0.46 -1.87
CA GLU A 167 -19.98 0.23 -1.85
C GLU A 167 -19.81 1.75 -1.65
N HIS A 168 -18.81 2.15 -0.85
CA HIS A 168 -18.44 3.55 -0.62
C HIS A 168 -17.46 4.11 -1.64
N GLU A 169 -17.01 3.33 -2.63
CA GLU A 169 -15.99 3.70 -3.61
C GLU A 169 -14.65 4.13 -2.96
N MET A 170 -14.33 3.58 -1.78
CA MET A 170 -13.11 3.87 -1.03
C MET A 170 -11.96 2.95 -1.45
N ASN A 171 -10.73 3.40 -1.19
CA ASN A 171 -9.50 2.64 -1.39
C ASN A 171 -9.09 1.95 -0.07
N LEU A 172 -8.19 0.97 -0.18
CA LEU A 172 -7.77 0.13 0.93
C LEU A 172 -6.24 0.08 1.09
N LEU A 173 -5.78 0.35 2.31
CA LEU A 173 -4.45 0.01 2.80
C LEU A 173 -4.61 -1.19 3.77
N LEU A 174 -4.25 -2.40 3.33
CA LEU A 174 -4.46 -3.65 4.05
C LEU A 174 -3.20 -4.06 4.80
N GLU A 175 -3.23 -4.06 6.13
CA GLU A 175 -2.12 -4.57 6.94
C GLU A 175 -2.30 -6.05 7.27
N VAL A 176 -1.26 -6.86 6.98
CA VAL A 176 -1.17 -8.25 7.41
C VAL A 176 -0.49 -8.29 8.77
N LYS A 177 -1.27 -8.58 9.83
CA LYS A 177 -0.76 -8.61 11.22
C LYS A 177 -0.10 -9.94 11.53
N GLU A 178 1.10 -9.86 12.16
CA GLU A 178 1.84 -11.02 12.69
C GLU A 178 1.75 -12.28 11.81
N PRO A 179 2.07 -12.22 10.50
CA PRO A 179 1.88 -13.32 9.55
C PRO A 179 2.62 -14.61 9.97
N SER A 180 3.64 -14.48 10.80
CA SER A 180 4.36 -15.62 11.37
C SER A 180 3.47 -16.54 12.26
N LEU A 181 2.37 -16.00 12.80
CA LEU A 181 1.37 -16.76 13.56
C LEU A 181 0.38 -17.49 12.63
N TYR A 182 0.29 -17.06 11.37
CA TYR A 182 -0.72 -17.51 10.40
C TYR A 182 -0.07 -17.96 9.08
N PRO A 183 0.65 -19.10 9.06
CA PRO A 183 1.34 -19.56 7.84
C PRO A 183 0.38 -19.71 6.67
N GLY A 184 0.61 -18.94 5.59
CA GLY A 184 -0.23 -18.97 4.39
C GLY A 184 -1.32 -17.90 4.34
N ILE A 185 -1.35 -16.94 5.26
CA ILE A 185 -2.31 -15.82 5.25
C ILE A 185 -2.23 -15.01 3.95
N GLU A 186 -1.04 -14.84 3.38
CA GLU A 186 -0.86 -14.13 2.10
C GLU A 186 -1.60 -14.83 0.96
N HIS A 187 -1.58 -16.18 0.96
CA HIS A 187 -2.33 -16.95 -0.01
C HIS A 187 -3.84 -16.81 0.20
N GLN A 188 -4.34 -16.88 1.44
CA GLN A 188 -5.75 -16.70 1.75
C GLN A 188 -6.23 -15.31 1.31
N ILE A 189 -5.46 -14.24 1.59
CA ILE A 189 -5.75 -12.87 1.14
C ILE A 189 -5.79 -12.83 -0.40
N SER A 190 -4.84 -13.46 -1.09
CA SER A 190 -4.81 -13.47 -2.56
C SER A 190 -6.03 -14.16 -3.15
N VAL A 191 -6.49 -15.26 -2.54
CA VAL A 191 -7.71 -15.98 -2.95
C VAL A 191 -8.95 -15.12 -2.71
N GLU A 192 -9.02 -14.43 -1.57
CA GLU A 192 -10.14 -13.56 -1.23
C GLU A 192 -10.25 -12.39 -2.22
N LEU A 193 -9.16 -11.71 -2.50
CA LEU A 193 -9.09 -10.62 -3.49
C LEU A 193 -9.43 -11.09 -4.91
N ALA A 194 -9.04 -12.33 -5.28
CA ALA A 194 -9.38 -12.90 -6.58
C ALA A 194 -10.89 -13.14 -6.77
N ARG A 195 -11.66 -13.24 -5.70
CA ARG A 195 -13.13 -13.34 -5.75
C ARG A 195 -13.80 -12.01 -6.10
N SER A 196 -13.12 -10.88 -5.82
CA SER A 196 -13.55 -9.53 -6.20
C SER A 196 -12.49 -8.85 -7.07
N PRO A 197 -12.51 -9.06 -8.41
CA PRO A 197 -11.51 -8.50 -9.33
C PRO A 197 -11.43 -6.97 -9.32
N TYR A 198 -12.42 -6.29 -8.77
CA TYR A 198 -12.42 -4.83 -8.54
C TYR A 198 -11.14 -4.39 -7.84
N TRP A 199 -10.72 -5.10 -6.79
CA TRP A 199 -9.56 -4.78 -5.98
C TRP A 199 -8.22 -4.99 -6.69
N LEU A 200 -8.20 -5.81 -7.76
CA LEU A 200 -6.99 -6.11 -8.52
C LEU A 200 -6.78 -5.16 -9.72
N VAL A 201 -7.74 -4.27 -9.99
CA VAL A 201 -7.63 -3.26 -11.05
C VAL A 201 -7.10 -1.95 -10.44
N PRO A 202 -5.91 -1.48 -10.85
CA PRO A 202 -5.35 -0.24 -10.30
C PRO A 202 -6.20 0.97 -10.69
N ASN A 203 -6.22 1.98 -9.84
CA ASN A 203 -6.73 3.31 -10.17
C ASN A 203 -5.81 4.02 -11.17
N ALA A 204 -6.26 5.15 -11.72
CA ALA A 204 -5.45 6.00 -12.58
C ALA A 204 -4.18 6.51 -11.83
N PRO A 205 -3.10 6.86 -12.55
CA PRO A 205 -1.85 7.28 -11.91
C PRO A 205 -1.95 8.58 -11.09
N ASP A 206 -2.98 9.39 -11.32
CA ASP A 206 -3.30 10.64 -10.63
C ASP A 206 -4.38 10.49 -9.56
N GLU A 207 -4.74 9.25 -9.21
CA GLU A 207 -5.66 8.89 -8.12
C GLU A 207 -4.90 8.12 -7.02
N PRO A 208 -5.39 8.08 -5.76
CA PRO A 208 -4.84 7.19 -4.73
C PRO A 208 -4.83 5.72 -5.17
N HIS A 209 -3.92 4.92 -4.64
CA HIS A 209 -3.91 3.48 -4.91
C HIS A 209 -5.21 2.83 -4.43
N ARG A 210 -5.87 2.02 -5.30
CA ARG A 210 -7.09 1.31 -4.92
C ARG A 210 -6.87 0.31 -3.79
N LEU A 211 -5.76 -0.40 -3.85
CA LEU A 211 -5.33 -1.35 -2.85
C LEU A 211 -3.81 -1.29 -2.69
N VAL A 212 -3.36 -1.25 -1.45
CA VAL A 212 -1.98 -1.51 -1.07
C VAL A 212 -1.99 -2.57 0.02
N VAL A 213 -1.09 -3.55 -0.05
CA VAL A 213 -0.88 -4.53 1.02
C VAL A 213 0.41 -4.19 1.76
N GLN A 214 0.38 -4.17 3.08
CA GLN A 214 1.54 -3.83 3.91
C GLN A 214 1.70 -4.77 5.11
N SER A 215 2.89 -4.84 5.66
CA SER A 215 3.17 -5.55 6.92
C SER A 215 4.48 -5.06 7.52
N PHE A 216 4.66 -5.25 8.84
CA PHE A 216 5.95 -5.16 9.53
C PHE A 216 6.87 -6.35 9.19
N ASP A 217 6.31 -7.47 8.76
CA ASP A 217 7.05 -8.61 8.23
C ASP A 217 7.31 -8.40 6.73
N TRP A 218 8.49 -7.90 6.39
CA TRP A 218 8.85 -7.58 5.02
C TRP A 218 9.05 -8.83 4.14
N GLU A 219 9.38 -10.00 4.74
CA GLU A 219 9.44 -11.27 3.99
C GLU A 219 8.03 -11.73 3.59
N SER A 220 7.06 -11.59 4.49
CA SER A 220 5.64 -11.82 4.17
C SER A 220 5.14 -10.84 3.11
N THR A 221 5.52 -9.54 3.21
CA THR A 221 5.16 -8.54 2.20
C THR A 221 5.71 -8.88 0.82
N GLU A 222 6.97 -9.33 0.72
CA GLU A 222 7.58 -9.77 -0.55
C GLU A 222 6.90 -11.05 -1.09
N HIS A 223 6.55 -11.98 -0.19
CA HIS A 223 5.77 -13.17 -0.57
C HIS A 223 4.39 -12.78 -1.12
N SER A 224 3.66 -11.89 -0.42
CA SER A 224 2.38 -11.34 -0.91
C SER A 224 2.55 -10.69 -2.29
N LYS A 225 3.62 -9.90 -2.50
CA LYS A 225 3.95 -9.30 -3.81
C LYS A 225 4.12 -10.35 -4.90
N SER A 226 4.70 -11.50 -4.59
CA SER A 226 4.85 -12.60 -5.55
C SER A 226 3.52 -13.23 -5.98
N LEU A 227 2.52 -13.24 -5.07
CA LEU A 227 1.17 -13.75 -5.32
C LEU A 227 0.28 -12.70 -6.02
N LEU A 228 0.49 -11.42 -5.73
CA LEU A 228 -0.30 -10.29 -6.23
C LEU A 228 0.60 -9.25 -6.94
N PRO A 229 1.26 -9.61 -8.07
CA PRO A 229 2.31 -8.77 -8.68
C PRO A 229 1.82 -7.42 -9.20
N SER A 230 0.52 -7.28 -9.51
CA SER A 230 -0.09 -6.01 -9.96
C SER A 230 -0.50 -5.09 -8.82
N VAL A 231 -0.60 -5.60 -7.59
CA VAL A 231 -0.96 -4.81 -6.40
C VAL A 231 0.29 -4.12 -5.85
N PRO A 232 0.24 -2.82 -5.54
CA PRO A 232 1.26 -2.13 -4.77
C PRO A 232 1.45 -2.75 -3.38
N HIS A 233 2.70 -2.77 -2.88
CA HIS A 233 3.02 -3.26 -1.55
C HIS A 233 3.84 -2.23 -0.77
N GLY A 234 3.57 -2.10 0.53
CA GLY A 234 4.21 -1.18 1.46
C GLY A 234 4.99 -1.90 2.56
N LEU A 235 6.11 -1.32 2.96
CA LEU A 235 6.91 -1.78 4.09
C LEU A 235 6.58 -0.94 5.32
N LEU A 236 5.96 -1.54 6.34
CA LEU A 236 5.77 -0.87 7.62
C LEU A 236 7.07 -0.81 8.41
N GLY A 237 7.28 0.30 9.13
CA GLY A 237 8.51 0.57 9.86
C GLY A 237 9.57 1.30 9.04
N GLN A 238 10.66 1.66 9.70
CA GLN A 238 11.74 2.44 9.09
C GLN A 238 12.77 1.53 8.43
N VAL A 239 12.89 1.58 7.11
CA VAL A 239 13.97 0.94 6.36
C VAL A 239 15.26 1.76 6.53
N PRO A 240 16.41 1.16 6.89
CA PRO A 240 17.68 1.89 6.93
C PRO A 240 17.99 2.58 5.60
N LYS A 241 18.43 3.87 5.62
CA LYS A 241 18.65 4.68 4.41
C LYS A 241 19.57 3.99 3.38
N ASP A 242 20.58 3.28 3.83
CA ASP A 242 21.53 2.56 2.99
C ASP A 242 20.98 1.26 2.39
N ARG A 243 19.79 0.86 2.82
CA ARG A 243 19.10 -0.34 2.36
C ARG A 243 17.82 -0.08 1.57
N ILE A 244 17.38 1.17 1.44
CA ILE A 244 16.13 1.51 0.72
C ILE A 244 16.16 0.94 -0.71
N ALA A 245 17.29 1.01 -1.39
CA ALA A 245 17.45 0.50 -2.75
C ALA A 245 17.34 -1.04 -2.87
N ASP A 246 17.41 -1.80 -1.76
CA ASP A 246 17.22 -3.25 -1.76
C ASP A 246 15.73 -3.64 -1.95
N TYR A 247 14.81 -2.68 -1.78
CA TYR A 247 13.37 -2.88 -1.81
C TYR A 247 12.69 -2.21 -3.02
N ASP A 248 13.35 -2.20 -4.17
CA ASP A 248 12.85 -1.62 -5.43
C ASP A 248 11.56 -2.28 -5.96
N TRP A 249 11.18 -3.42 -5.42
CA TRP A 249 9.93 -4.12 -5.68
C TRP A 249 8.73 -3.54 -4.90
N ALA A 250 8.97 -2.83 -3.80
CA ALA A 250 7.92 -2.18 -3.00
C ALA A 250 7.45 -0.89 -3.69
N GLN A 251 6.27 -0.42 -3.31
CA GLN A 251 5.71 0.85 -3.76
C GLN A 251 5.96 1.96 -2.75
N MET A 252 5.94 1.64 -1.46
CA MET A 252 6.05 2.64 -0.40
C MET A 252 6.75 2.11 0.85
N ILE A 253 7.21 3.04 1.68
CA ILE A 253 7.69 2.79 3.03
C ILE A 253 6.83 3.61 3.98
N ASN A 254 6.23 2.96 4.97
CA ASN A 254 5.31 3.55 5.94
C ASN A 254 5.93 3.48 7.34
N PRO A 255 6.76 4.46 7.73
CA PRO A 255 7.47 4.49 9.00
C PRO A 255 6.65 5.12 10.13
N ASP A 256 7.10 4.93 11.37
CA ASP A 256 6.70 5.76 12.49
C ASP A 256 7.12 7.23 12.24
N HIS A 257 6.20 8.16 12.38
CA HIS A 257 6.42 9.59 12.07
C HIS A 257 7.50 10.24 12.94
N GLU A 258 7.70 9.76 14.18
CA GLU A 258 8.75 10.26 15.08
C GLU A 258 10.15 9.75 14.69
N SER A 259 10.24 8.75 13.83
CA SER A 259 11.50 8.13 13.40
C SER A 259 12.12 8.76 12.16
N ILE A 260 11.47 9.74 11.52
CA ILE A 260 11.86 10.29 10.21
C ILE A 260 12.20 11.79 10.28
N ASP A 261 12.95 12.22 9.29
CA ASP A 261 13.27 13.61 8.99
C ASP A 261 13.14 13.89 7.48
N ALA A 262 13.23 15.15 7.06
CA ALA A 262 13.14 15.53 5.66
C ALA A 262 14.20 14.84 4.78
N ASP A 263 15.40 14.57 5.32
CA ASP A 263 16.44 13.85 4.61
C ASP A 263 16.08 12.37 4.40
N TYR A 264 15.32 11.76 5.31
CA TYR A 264 14.79 10.41 5.14
C TYR A 264 13.71 10.38 4.07
N VAL A 265 12.75 11.31 4.12
CA VAL A 265 11.70 11.46 3.11
C VAL A 265 12.31 11.60 1.72
N ALA A 266 13.29 12.51 1.57
CA ALA A 266 13.99 12.70 0.29
C ALA A 266 14.74 11.45 -0.18
N ALA A 267 15.30 10.66 0.72
CA ALA A 267 15.99 9.41 0.38
C ALA A 267 15.01 8.35 -0.16
N VAL A 268 13.85 8.19 0.47
CA VAL A 268 12.79 7.27 0.03
C VAL A 268 12.28 7.66 -1.35
N GLN A 269 11.92 8.93 -1.55
CA GLN A 269 11.41 9.45 -2.81
C GLN A 269 12.45 9.42 -3.93
N SER A 270 13.74 9.64 -3.61
CA SER A 270 14.84 9.50 -4.59
C SER A 270 15.03 8.06 -5.09
N ALA A 271 14.61 7.07 -4.31
CA ALA A 271 14.56 5.67 -4.72
C ALA A 271 13.32 5.34 -5.57
N GLY A 272 12.41 6.29 -5.76
CA GLY A 272 11.15 6.10 -6.51
C GLY A 272 10.04 5.48 -5.69
N LEU A 273 10.14 5.49 -4.36
CA LEU A 273 9.14 4.97 -3.43
C LEU A 273 8.34 6.13 -2.81
N GLU A 274 7.08 5.86 -2.50
CA GLU A 274 6.21 6.75 -1.74
C GLU A 274 6.48 6.60 -0.24
N ILE A 275 6.13 7.61 0.56
CA ILE A 275 6.28 7.58 2.02
C ILE A 275 5.02 8.07 2.72
N MET A 276 4.48 7.24 3.63
CA MET A 276 3.22 7.47 4.31
C MET A 276 3.34 7.11 5.80
N PRO A 277 3.81 8.04 6.64
CA PRO A 277 4.05 7.77 8.05
C PRO A 277 2.75 7.56 8.84
N TYR A 278 2.84 6.80 9.95
CA TYR A 278 1.77 6.51 10.91
C TYR A 278 2.21 6.87 12.34
N THR A 279 1.35 6.89 13.35
CA THR A 279 -0.05 7.29 13.32
C THR A 279 -0.10 8.71 13.86
N ILE A 280 -0.60 9.65 13.09
CA ILE A 280 -0.49 11.08 13.40
C ILE A 280 -1.87 11.63 13.72
N ASN A 281 -2.10 11.98 15.00
CA ASN A 281 -3.42 12.37 15.48
C ASN A 281 -3.53 13.86 15.81
N GLU A 282 -2.40 14.55 15.96
CA GLU A 282 -2.35 15.97 16.28
C GLU A 282 -2.09 16.82 15.03
N ALA A 283 -2.81 17.92 14.88
CA ALA A 283 -2.70 18.80 13.71
C ALA A 283 -1.26 19.30 13.48
N ASP A 284 -0.53 19.65 14.56
CA ASP A 284 0.86 20.12 14.46
C ASP A 284 1.78 19.01 13.89
N GLY A 285 1.53 17.74 14.26
CA GLY A 285 2.26 16.59 13.71
C GLY A 285 1.95 16.37 12.23
N MET A 286 0.69 16.52 11.81
CA MET A 286 0.26 16.44 10.41
C MET A 286 0.96 17.51 9.57
N TRP A 287 0.96 18.76 10.04
CA TRP A 287 1.67 19.87 9.39
C TRP A 287 3.17 19.57 9.26
N HIS A 288 3.78 19.09 10.33
CA HIS A 288 5.20 18.79 10.34
C HIS A 288 5.62 17.78 9.27
N VAL A 289 4.87 16.67 9.09
CA VAL A 289 5.19 15.67 8.05
C VAL A 289 4.87 16.20 6.66
N LEU A 290 3.81 17.01 6.47
CA LEU A 290 3.51 17.67 5.21
C LEU A 290 4.64 18.61 4.76
N GLU A 291 5.25 19.36 5.71
CA GLU A 291 6.42 20.21 5.45
C GLU A 291 7.66 19.39 5.06
N MET A 292 7.80 18.16 5.56
CA MET A 292 8.88 17.25 5.13
C MET A 292 8.67 16.73 3.69
N GLY A 293 7.45 16.86 3.13
CA GLY A 293 7.13 16.48 1.76
C GLY A 293 6.69 15.03 1.60
N VAL A 294 6.06 14.41 2.60
CA VAL A 294 5.50 13.06 2.50
C VAL A 294 4.37 12.98 1.47
N ASP A 295 4.05 11.77 0.99
CA ASP A 295 3.00 11.52 -0.02
C ASP A 295 1.60 11.36 0.61
N GLY A 296 1.52 11.30 1.93
CA GLY A 296 0.31 11.21 2.74
C GLY A 296 0.67 10.77 4.16
N PHE A 297 -0.32 10.50 4.99
CA PHE A 297 -0.13 9.98 6.36
C PHE A 297 -1.35 9.20 6.85
N ILE A 298 -1.15 8.41 7.90
CA ILE A 298 -2.16 7.57 8.52
C ILE A 298 -2.59 8.19 9.85
N THR A 299 -3.91 8.32 10.08
CA THR A 299 -4.49 9.02 11.24
C THR A 299 -5.80 8.40 11.72
N ASP A 300 -6.04 8.42 13.05
CA ASP A 300 -7.33 8.05 13.65
C ASP A 300 -8.42 9.11 13.40
N PHE A 301 -8.02 10.34 12.98
CA PHE A 301 -8.90 11.49 12.78
C PHE A 301 -8.88 11.99 11.34
N PRO A 302 -9.47 11.26 10.37
CA PRO A 302 -9.38 11.58 8.94
C PRO A 302 -9.91 12.97 8.58
N GLU A 303 -10.96 13.47 9.25
CA GLU A 303 -11.47 14.83 9.02
C GLU A 303 -10.41 15.90 9.34
N THR A 304 -9.69 15.73 10.44
CA THR A 304 -8.58 16.64 10.80
C THR A 304 -7.45 16.53 9.78
N GLY A 305 -7.13 15.31 9.34
CA GLY A 305 -6.13 15.07 8.30
C GLY A 305 -6.48 15.73 6.97
N GLN A 306 -7.71 15.56 6.50
CA GLN A 306 -8.20 16.20 5.26
C GLN A 306 -8.11 17.74 5.35
N ARG A 307 -8.50 18.30 6.49
CA ARG A 307 -8.40 19.75 6.72
C ARG A 307 -6.94 20.22 6.70
N ALA A 308 -6.04 19.51 7.38
CA ALA A 308 -4.61 19.87 7.39
C ALA A 308 -4.02 19.85 5.96
N ILE A 309 -4.35 18.86 5.14
CA ILE A 309 -3.92 18.79 3.73
C ILE A 309 -4.48 19.96 2.92
N ALA A 310 -5.78 20.28 3.06
CA ALA A 310 -6.40 21.38 2.32
C ALA A 310 -5.75 22.71 2.63
N GLU A 311 -5.59 23.04 3.92
CA GLU A 311 -4.94 24.27 4.38
C GLU A 311 -3.46 24.35 3.94
N PHE A 312 -2.74 23.23 3.97
CA PHE A 312 -1.36 23.17 3.51
C PHE A 312 -1.23 23.46 2.01
N LEU A 313 -2.12 22.92 1.19
CA LEU A 313 -2.14 23.14 -0.26
C LEU A 313 -2.53 24.56 -0.61
N GLU A 314 -3.52 25.15 0.09
CA GLU A 314 -3.91 26.55 -0.06
C GLU A 314 -2.75 27.50 0.26
N GLY A 315 -2.06 27.29 1.39
CA GLY A 315 -0.90 28.11 1.78
C GLY A 315 0.24 28.06 0.77
N ARG A 316 0.48 26.91 0.15
CA ARG A 316 1.49 26.78 -0.92
C ARG A 316 1.09 27.45 -2.21
N ALA A 317 -0.20 27.45 -2.55
CA ALA A 317 -0.71 28.13 -3.74
C ALA A 317 -0.57 29.65 -3.61
N ASP A 318 -0.83 30.21 -2.43
CA ASP A 318 -0.68 31.63 -2.16
C ASP A 318 0.79 32.08 -2.26
N LEU A 319 1.73 31.32 -1.70
CA LEU A 319 3.17 31.59 -1.80
C LEU A 319 3.67 31.58 -3.25
N ALA A 320 3.22 30.61 -4.05
CA ALA A 320 3.59 30.52 -5.46
C ALA A 320 3.05 31.70 -6.29
N ALA A 321 1.83 32.18 -5.98
CA ALA A 321 1.25 33.36 -6.63
C ALA A 321 2.01 34.67 -6.29
N ASP A 322 2.48 34.78 -5.06
CA ASP A 322 3.28 35.94 -4.62
C ASP A 322 4.66 35.96 -5.32
N GLU A 323 5.34 34.82 -5.45
CA GLU A 323 6.63 34.71 -6.15
C GLU A 323 6.49 35.05 -7.65
N GLU A 324 5.42 34.61 -8.31
CA GLU A 324 5.14 34.96 -9.71
C GLU A 324 4.87 36.46 -9.88
N SER A 325 4.22 37.11 -8.92
CA SER A 325 3.92 38.54 -8.95
C SER A 325 5.18 39.37 -8.77
N GLU A 326 6.06 39.03 -7.81
CA GLU A 326 7.34 39.70 -7.59
C GLU A 326 8.30 39.54 -8.78
N GLY A 327 8.41 38.32 -9.35
CA GLY A 327 9.23 38.04 -10.54
C GLY A 327 8.77 38.80 -11.82
N SER A 328 7.49 39.13 -11.90
CA SER A 328 6.93 39.91 -13.03
C SER A 328 7.22 41.41 -12.88
N GLU A 329 7.26 41.95 -11.67
CA GLU A 329 7.60 43.36 -11.40
C GLU A 329 9.09 43.62 -11.65
N GLU A 330 9.98 42.72 -11.21
CA GLU A 330 11.43 42.86 -11.43
C GLU A 330 11.82 42.81 -12.94
N SER A 331 11.12 42.00 -13.71
CA SER A 331 11.35 41.90 -15.17
C SER A 331 10.88 43.14 -15.94
N VAL A 332 9.92 43.93 -15.46
CA VAL A 332 9.46 45.18 -16.04
C VAL A 332 10.41 46.34 -15.72
N GLU A 333 11.01 46.36 -14.52
CA GLU A 333 11.94 47.40 -14.08
C GLU A 333 13.31 47.29 -14.82
N LEU A 334 13.76 46.07 -15.18
CA LEU A 334 14.98 45.85 -15.94
C LEU A 334 14.83 46.17 -17.46
N ALA A 335 13.62 46.36 -17.97
CA ALA A 335 13.32 46.66 -19.36
C ALA A 335 13.04 48.16 -19.64
N SER A 336 13.06 49.01 -18.63
CA SER A 336 12.86 50.48 -18.68
C SER A 336 14.17 51.24 -18.51
#